data_7357bdea7080cd49b71954aa7f35f1bd
#
_entry.id   7357bdea7080cd49b71954aa7f35f1bd
#
_cell.length_a   1.000
_cell.length_b   1.000
_cell.length_c   1.000
_cell.angle_alpha   90.00
_cell.angle_beta   90.00
_cell.angle_gamma   90.00
#
_symmetry.space_group_name_H-M   'P 1'
#
loop_
_entity.id
_entity.type
_entity.pdbx_description
1 polymer ?
#
loop_
_entity_poly.entity_id
_entity_poly.type
_entity_poly.pdbx_seq_one_letter_code
_entity_poly.pdbx_strand_id
1 'polypeptide(L)'
;MGSKARIANEILPIILKNRKPNQYYVEPFCGGCNVIDKVDGNRIASDKNHYLVEMWKGLQRVEKHPLIIPKSLYSSARDAFNNRINKAFSDFEIGWIGWMGSYNGRFFDGGYSGHDVKINGGYRDYISESIRNIVSQVENISGIEFRS
;
A
#
# COMPACT_ATOMS: atom_id res chain seq x y z
N MET A 1 -1.22 4.93 11.52
CA MET A 1 0.11 5.25 10.97
C MET A 1 0.01 6.53 10.16
N GLY A 2 0.95 7.46 10.30
CA GLY A 2 0.87 8.78 9.69
C GLY A 2 1.23 8.75 8.20
N SER A 3 0.22 8.79 7.33
CA SER A 3 0.47 9.10 5.93
C SER A 3 1.07 10.51 5.80
N LYS A 4 2.18 10.63 5.08
CA LYS A 4 2.80 11.93 4.77
C LYS A 4 2.17 12.64 3.56
N ALA A 5 1.08 12.09 3.00
CA ALA A 5 0.44 12.64 1.80
C ALA A 5 0.12 14.14 1.92
N ARG A 6 -0.35 14.58 3.10
CA ARG A 6 -0.76 15.99 3.34
C ARG A 6 0.41 16.97 3.33
N ILE A 7 1.59 16.52 3.72
CA ILE A 7 2.79 17.36 3.85
C ILE A 7 3.82 17.08 2.76
N ALA A 8 3.56 16.11 1.88
CA ALA A 8 4.52 15.72 0.84
C ALA A 8 4.95 16.90 -0.03
N ASN A 9 3.99 17.72 -0.45
CA ASN A 9 4.28 18.90 -1.28
C ASN A 9 5.10 19.99 -0.57
N GLU A 10 5.07 20.00 0.76
CA GLU A 10 5.86 20.96 1.58
C GLU A 10 7.28 20.44 1.82
N ILE A 11 7.43 19.14 2.08
CA ILE A 11 8.73 18.55 2.42
C ILE A 11 9.58 18.21 1.20
N LEU A 12 8.98 17.84 0.06
CA LEU A 12 9.72 17.44 -1.13
C LEU A 12 10.64 18.54 -1.69
N PRO A 13 10.24 19.82 -1.80
CA PRO A 13 11.13 20.88 -2.24
C PRO A 13 12.37 21.03 -1.34
N ILE A 14 12.24 20.75 -0.04
CA ILE A 14 13.34 20.79 0.92
C ILE A 14 14.28 19.61 0.72
N ILE A 15 13.73 18.41 0.66
CA ILE A 15 14.51 17.16 0.52
C ILE A 15 15.23 17.11 -0.83
N LEU A 16 14.59 17.56 -1.90
CA LEU A 16 15.11 17.46 -3.27
C LEU A 16 15.96 18.65 -3.69
N LYS A 17 16.10 19.69 -2.84
CA LYS A 17 16.75 20.97 -3.17
C LYS A 17 18.10 20.83 -3.89
N ASN A 18 18.91 19.86 -3.49
CA ASN A 18 20.27 19.67 -4.03
C ASN A 18 20.41 18.35 -4.82
N ARG A 19 19.29 17.67 -5.09
CA ARG A 19 19.31 16.38 -5.81
C ARG A 19 19.71 16.61 -7.28
N LYS A 20 20.72 15.86 -7.73
CA LYS A 20 21.15 15.84 -9.13
C LYS A 20 20.30 14.86 -9.95
N PRO A 21 20.15 15.05 -11.27
CA PRO A 21 19.27 14.21 -12.11
C PRO A 21 19.57 12.70 -12.08
N ASN A 22 20.83 12.31 -11.86
CA ASN A 22 21.28 10.91 -11.83
C ASN A 22 21.30 10.31 -10.41
N GLN A 23 20.92 11.06 -9.38
CA GLN A 23 20.86 10.56 -8.02
C GLN A 23 19.52 9.86 -7.75
N TYR A 24 19.59 8.75 -7.00
CA TYR A 24 18.40 8.08 -6.49
C TYR A 24 17.76 8.85 -5.35
N TYR A 25 16.44 8.93 -5.38
CA TYR A 25 15.65 9.20 -4.18
C TYR A 25 15.35 7.86 -3.50
N VAL A 26 15.65 7.74 -2.21
CA VAL A 26 15.46 6.49 -1.46
C VAL A 26 14.47 6.74 -0.32
N GLU A 27 13.39 5.97 -0.29
CA GLU A 27 12.40 5.96 0.80
C GLU A 27 12.41 4.60 1.51
N PRO A 28 13.14 4.46 2.66
CA PRO A 28 13.35 3.16 3.32
C PRO A 28 12.14 2.66 4.12
N PHE A 29 11.11 3.49 4.32
CA PHE A 29 9.87 3.18 5.01
C PHE A 29 8.69 3.67 4.18
N CYS A 30 8.57 3.12 2.96
CA CYS A 30 7.67 3.67 1.94
C CYS A 30 6.18 3.52 2.30
N GLY A 31 5.80 2.47 3.05
CA GLY A 31 4.41 2.25 3.42
C GLY A 31 3.46 2.36 2.23
N GLY A 32 2.57 3.35 2.25
CA GLY A 32 1.63 3.67 1.16
C GLY A 32 2.22 4.50 0.01
N CYS A 33 3.53 4.65 -0.09
CA CYS A 33 4.25 5.36 -1.17
C CYS A 33 3.82 6.83 -1.41
N ASN A 34 3.21 7.47 -0.43
CA ASN A 34 2.59 8.80 -0.58
C ASN A 34 3.56 9.98 -0.75
N VAL A 35 4.86 9.73 -0.71
CA VAL A 35 5.91 10.73 -0.95
C VAL A 35 6.67 10.37 -2.22
N ILE A 36 7.18 9.13 -2.32
CA ILE A 36 7.97 8.69 -3.46
C ILE A 36 7.19 8.69 -4.79
N ASP A 37 5.85 8.53 -4.74
CA ASP A 37 4.96 8.62 -5.92
C ASP A 37 4.93 10.01 -6.56
N LYS A 38 5.44 11.03 -5.87
CA LYS A 38 5.54 12.43 -6.33
C LYS A 38 6.94 12.85 -6.73
N VAL A 39 7.88 11.92 -6.72
CA VAL A 39 9.29 12.18 -7.04
C VAL A 39 9.59 11.66 -8.43
N ASP A 40 10.18 12.48 -9.29
CA ASP A 40 10.60 12.07 -10.62
C ASP A 40 12.00 11.42 -10.64
N GLY A 41 12.30 10.70 -11.72
CA GLY A 41 13.61 10.12 -11.99
C GLY A 41 13.89 8.83 -11.21
N ASN A 42 15.15 8.60 -10.85
CA ASN A 42 15.58 7.35 -10.20
C ASN A 42 15.06 7.24 -8.77
N ARG A 43 14.33 6.17 -8.46
CA ARG A 43 13.66 5.99 -7.16
C ARG A 43 13.83 4.57 -6.64
N ILE A 44 14.11 4.46 -5.34
CA ILE A 44 14.13 3.18 -4.61
C ILE A 44 13.18 3.31 -3.42
N ALA A 45 12.23 2.40 -3.31
CA ALA A 45 11.35 2.27 -2.17
C ALA A 45 11.62 0.96 -1.44
N SER A 46 11.65 0.98 -0.11
CA SER A 46 11.70 -0.23 0.69
C SER A 46 10.77 -0.14 1.90
N ASP A 47 10.40 -1.30 2.42
CA ASP A 47 9.63 -1.41 3.65
C ASP A 47 10.01 -2.70 4.38
N LYS A 48 9.93 -2.68 5.71
CA LYS A 48 10.15 -3.89 6.53
C LYS A 48 9.09 -4.95 6.29
N ASN A 49 7.89 -4.54 5.88
CA ASN A 49 6.82 -5.46 5.55
C ASN A 49 6.99 -5.99 4.12
N HIS A 50 7.59 -7.17 3.99
CA HIS A 50 7.80 -7.85 2.72
C HIS A 50 6.51 -7.96 1.88
N TYR A 51 5.39 -8.30 2.48
CA TYR A 51 4.11 -8.44 1.77
C TYR A 51 3.63 -7.11 1.18
N LEU A 52 3.91 -5.99 1.85
CA LEU A 52 3.60 -4.67 1.31
C LEU A 52 4.48 -4.35 0.10
N VAL A 53 5.74 -4.72 0.15
CA VAL A 53 6.67 -4.58 -1.00
C VAL A 53 6.21 -5.44 -2.17
N GLU A 54 5.82 -6.69 -1.94
CA GLU A 54 5.30 -7.57 -2.99
C GLU A 54 3.95 -7.08 -3.55
N MET A 55 3.11 -6.45 -2.73
CA MET A 55 1.91 -5.76 -3.21
C MET A 55 2.26 -4.67 -4.25
N TRP A 56 3.22 -3.81 -3.95
CA TRP A 56 3.63 -2.75 -4.87
C TRP A 56 4.26 -3.29 -6.15
N LYS A 57 5.12 -4.30 -6.05
CA LYS A 57 5.69 -5.00 -7.22
C LYS A 57 4.61 -5.65 -8.09
N GLY A 58 3.63 -6.30 -7.45
CA GLY A 58 2.51 -6.93 -8.16
C GLY A 58 1.65 -5.90 -8.90
N LEU A 59 1.40 -4.75 -8.30
CA LEU A 59 0.69 -3.64 -8.95
C LEU A 59 1.46 -3.11 -10.18
N GLN A 60 2.78 -2.99 -10.11
CA GLN A 60 3.61 -2.64 -11.28
C GLN A 60 3.51 -3.70 -12.39
N ARG A 61 3.37 -4.97 -12.05
CA ARG A 61 3.20 -6.09 -12.99
C ARG A 61 1.76 -6.29 -13.45
N VAL A 62 0.82 -5.44 -12.97
CA VAL A 62 -0.62 -5.53 -13.27
C VAL A 62 -1.20 -6.89 -12.85
N GLU A 63 -0.77 -7.41 -11.72
CA GLU A 63 -1.31 -8.67 -11.19
C GLU A 63 -2.80 -8.55 -10.83
N LYS A 64 -3.54 -9.62 -11.10
CA LYS A 64 -4.97 -9.69 -10.75
C LYS A 64 -5.15 -9.72 -9.24
N HIS A 65 -6.10 -8.94 -8.75
CA HIS A 65 -6.42 -8.84 -7.33
C HIS A 65 -7.92 -8.73 -7.09
N PRO A 66 -8.44 -9.21 -5.95
CA PRO A 66 -9.84 -9.09 -5.63
C PRO A 66 -10.24 -7.63 -5.37
N LEU A 67 -11.32 -7.18 -6.02
CA LEU A 67 -11.91 -5.85 -5.75
C LEU A 67 -12.90 -5.91 -4.56
N ILE A 68 -13.41 -7.09 -4.24
CA ILE A 68 -14.26 -7.34 -3.09
C ILE A 68 -13.50 -8.22 -2.12
N ILE A 69 -13.32 -7.75 -0.91
CA ILE A 69 -12.61 -8.44 0.16
C ILE A 69 -13.60 -8.69 1.31
N PRO A 70 -14.36 -9.81 1.29
CA PRO A 70 -15.25 -10.14 2.39
C PRO A 70 -14.47 -10.45 3.66
N LYS A 71 -15.11 -10.32 4.83
CA LYS A 71 -14.47 -10.57 6.12
C LYS A 71 -13.87 -11.98 6.25
N SER A 72 -14.47 -12.98 5.62
CA SER A 72 -13.94 -14.36 5.57
C SER A 72 -12.59 -14.40 4.86
N LEU A 73 -12.47 -13.80 3.67
CA LEU A 73 -11.22 -13.72 2.92
C LEU A 73 -10.14 -12.96 3.71
N TYR A 74 -10.50 -11.82 4.31
CA TYR A 74 -9.59 -11.06 5.17
C TYR A 74 -9.09 -11.90 6.36
N SER A 75 -9.99 -12.64 7.04
CA SER A 75 -9.61 -13.49 8.17
C SER A 75 -8.68 -14.63 7.73
N SER A 76 -8.97 -15.30 6.62
CA SER A 76 -8.11 -16.36 6.07
C SER A 76 -6.72 -15.85 5.69
N ALA A 77 -6.63 -14.68 5.06
CA ALA A 77 -5.34 -14.06 4.72
C ALA A 77 -4.56 -13.63 5.97
N ARG A 78 -5.25 -13.11 7.00
CA ARG A 78 -4.64 -12.75 8.28
C ARG A 78 -4.09 -14.01 9.00
N ASP A 79 -4.83 -15.09 8.98
CA ASP A 79 -4.37 -16.34 9.60
C ASP A 79 -3.17 -16.92 8.83
N ALA A 80 -3.14 -16.82 7.51
CA ALA A 80 -2.00 -17.16 6.68
C ALA A 80 -0.76 -16.32 7.05
N PHE A 81 -0.93 -15.02 7.18
CA PHE A 81 0.12 -14.08 7.59
C PHE A 81 0.68 -14.41 8.96
N ASN A 82 -0.18 -14.68 9.96
CA ASN A 82 0.23 -14.93 11.34
C ASN A 82 0.94 -16.29 11.51
N ASN A 83 0.45 -17.32 10.83
CA ASN A 83 0.95 -18.69 11.00
C ASN A 83 2.16 -19.01 10.10
N ARG A 84 2.49 -18.18 9.11
CA ARG A 84 3.59 -18.37 8.15
C ARG A 84 3.61 -19.74 7.44
N ILE A 85 2.49 -20.45 7.45
CA ILE A 85 2.38 -21.85 6.98
C ILE A 85 1.55 -21.94 5.70
N ASN A 86 0.92 -20.86 5.26
CA ASN A 86 -0.11 -20.94 4.25
C ASN A 86 0.44 -20.83 2.82
N LYS A 87 0.19 -21.87 2.04
CA LYS A 87 0.43 -21.91 0.59
C LYS A 87 -0.80 -21.48 -0.24
N ALA A 88 -1.89 -21.08 0.41
CA ALA A 88 -3.14 -20.72 -0.28
C ALA A 88 -3.16 -19.29 -0.85
N PHE A 89 -2.25 -18.43 -0.38
CA PHE A 89 -2.11 -17.05 -0.84
C PHE A 89 -0.68 -16.77 -1.28
N SER A 90 -0.51 -16.04 -2.37
CA SER A 90 0.78 -15.44 -2.73
C SER A 90 1.13 -14.29 -1.78
N ASP A 91 2.39 -13.89 -1.74
CA ASP A 91 2.83 -12.73 -0.94
C ASP A 91 2.15 -11.44 -1.40
N PHE A 92 1.89 -11.32 -2.71
CA PHE A 92 1.10 -10.22 -3.27
C PHE A 92 -0.33 -10.20 -2.72
N GLU A 93 -1.03 -11.35 -2.71
CA GLU A 93 -2.41 -11.43 -2.19
C GLU A 93 -2.49 -11.12 -0.70
N ILE A 94 -1.55 -11.63 0.10
CA ILE A 94 -1.45 -11.26 1.53
C ILE A 94 -1.23 -9.75 1.67
N GLY A 95 -0.34 -9.19 0.87
CA GLY A 95 -0.08 -7.75 0.85
C GLY A 95 -1.32 -6.93 0.51
N TRP A 96 -1.99 -7.30 -0.58
CA TRP A 96 -3.21 -6.63 -1.05
C TRP A 96 -4.35 -6.70 -0.04
N ILE A 97 -4.69 -7.91 0.43
CA ILE A 97 -5.80 -8.11 1.36
C ILE A 97 -5.49 -7.44 2.70
N GLY A 98 -4.25 -7.55 3.18
CA GLY A 98 -3.81 -6.93 4.43
C GLY A 98 -3.84 -5.42 4.39
N TRP A 99 -3.42 -4.81 3.29
CA TRP A 99 -3.43 -3.35 3.15
C TRP A 99 -4.83 -2.79 2.92
N MET A 100 -5.59 -3.36 1.97
CA MET A 100 -6.93 -2.85 1.61
C MET A 100 -7.98 -3.15 2.68
N GLY A 101 -7.91 -4.35 3.29
CA GLY A 101 -8.90 -4.84 4.23
C GLY A 101 -8.71 -4.34 5.67
N SER A 102 -7.57 -3.75 6.02
CA SER A 102 -7.29 -3.33 7.40
C SER A 102 -7.66 -1.87 7.66
N TYR A 103 -8.32 -1.64 8.79
CA TYR A 103 -8.68 -0.31 9.24
C TYR A 103 -7.43 0.59 9.42
N ASN A 104 -7.48 1.81 8.87
CA ASN A 104 -6.40 2.80 8.91
C ASN A 104 -5.03 2.31 8.39
N GLY A 105 -5.00 1.34 7.48
CA GLY A 105 -3.76 0.79 6.93
C GLY A 105 -2.88 0.07 7.97
N ARG A 106 -3.46 -0.37 9.09
CA ARG A 106 -2.77 -1.12 10.15
C ARG A 106 -2.71 -2.61 9.81
N PHE A 107 -1.97 -2.96 8.83
CA PHE A 107 -1.79 -4.27 8.22
C PHE A 107 -2.09 -5.45 9.16
N PHE A 108 -3.31 -6.04 9.06
CA PHE A 108 -3.90 -7.10 9.90
C PHE A 108 -4.00 -6.80 11.42
N ASP A 109 -3.49 -5.68 11.90
CA ASP A 109 -3.54 -5.28 13.32
C ASP A 109 -4.65 -4.28 13.65
N GLY A 110 -5.21 -3.60 12.63
CA GLY A 110 -6.28 -2.59 12.81
C GLY A 110 -7.71 -3.15 12.81
N GLY A 111 -7.87 -4.45 12.59
CA GLY A 111 -9.17 -5.06 12.35
C GLY A 111 -9.67 -4.85 10.91
N TYR A 112 -10.76 -5.52 10.57
CA TYR A 112 -11.37 -5.45 9.25
C TYR A 112 -12.08 -4.12 9.02
N SER A 113 -11.73 -3.41 7.94
CA SER A 113 -12.30 -2.09 7.63
C SER A 113 -13.72 -2.16 7.05
N GLY A 114 -14.00 -3.15 6.20
CA GLY A 114 -15.34 -3.51 5.72
C GLY A 114 -15.84 -2.77 4.49
N HIS A 115 -16.76 -3.47 3.80
CA HIS A 115 -17.70 -2.91 2.85
C HIS A 115 -19.01 -2.58 3.59
N ASP A 116 -19.78 -1.61 3.12
CA ASP A 116 -21.10 -1.26 3.64
C ASP A 116 -21.17 -1.04 5.17
N VAL A 117 -20.18 -0.35 5.71
CA VAL A 117 -20.10 -0.05 7.13
C VAL A 117 -21.08 1.06 7.47
N LYS A 118 -22.01 0.80 8.40
CA LYS A 118 -22.97 1.79 8.87
C LYS A 118 -22.27 2.93 9.60
N ILE A 119 -22.51 4.15 9.13
CA ILE A 119 -22.03 5.39 9.73
C ILE A 119 -23.19 6.34 9.99
N ASN A 120 -22.93 7.45 10.68
CA ASN A 120 -23.94 8.48 10.87
C ASN A 120 -24.31 9.09 9.51
N GLY A 121 -25.56 8.88 9.07
CA GLY A 121 -26.05 9.39 7.77
C GLY A 121 -25.96 8.44 6.58
N GLY A 122 -25.62 7.13 6.79
CA GLY A 122 -25.64 6.16 5.71
C GLY A 122 -24.66 4.99 5.84
N TYR A 123 -24.09 4.58 4.73
CA TYR A 123 -23.11 3.49 4.65
C TYR A 123 -21.82 4.00 3.99
N ARG A 124 -20.70 3.41 4.36
CA ARG A 124 -19.40 3.71 3.80
C ARG A 124 -18.63 2.43 3.44
N ASP A 125 -18.09 2.38 2.26
CA ASP A 125 -17.24 1.29 1.78
C ASP A 125 -15.76 1.70 1.87
N TYR A 126 -15.14 1.42 3.02
CA TYR A 126 -13.75 1.76 3.28
C TYR A 126 -12.78 1.00 2.38
N ILE A 127 -13.11 -0.26 2.03
CA ILE A 127 -12.25 -1.09 1.18
C ILE A 127 -12.22 -0.53 -0.24
N SER A 128 -13.38 -0.26 -0.83
CA SER A 128 -13.43 0.31 -2.18
C SER A 128 -12.80 1.69 -2.26
N GLU A 129 -12.89 2.50 -1.20
CA GLU A 129 -12.16 3.77 -1.13
C GLU A 129 -10.64 3.56 -1.12
N SER A 130 -10.14 2.62 -0.32
CA SER A 130 -8.72 2.29 -0.27
C SER A 130 -8.21 1.78 -1.62
N ILE A 131 -8.97 0.91 -2.29
CA ILE A 131 -8.65 0.39 -3.62
C ILE A 131 -8.58 1.53 -4.64
N ARG A 132 -9.58 2.42 -4.69
CA ARG A 132 -9.55 3.57 -5.61
C ARG A 132 -8.32 4.46 -5.39
N ASN A 133 -7.97 4.72 -4.13
CA ASN A 133 -6.80 5.54 -3.80
C ASN A 133 -5.49 4.89 -4.29
N ILE A 134 -5.34 3.58 -4.12
CA ILE A 134 -4.14 2.87 -4.58
C ILE A 134 -4.09 2.79 -6.11
N VAL A 135 -5.21 2.47 -6.76
CA VAL A 135 -5.27 2.40 -8.22
C VAL A 135 -4.89 3.74 -8.86
N SER A 136 -5.29 4.86 -8.25
CA SER A 136 -4.89 6.19 -8.74
C SER A 136 -3.38 6.48 -8.59
N GLN A 137 -2.64 5.72 -7.80
CA GLN A 137 -1.19 5.86 -7.64
C GLN A 137 -0.38 4.97 -8.60
N VAL A 138 -1.02 3.97 -9.25
CA VAL A 138 -0.30 2.93 -10.02
C VAL A 138 0.60 3.54 -11.10
N GLU A 139 0.13 4.55 -11.80
CA GLU A 139 0.94 5.23 -12.83
C GLU A 139 2.17 5.91 -12.22
N ASN A 140 2.02 6.51 -11.04
CA ASN A 140 3.08 7.26 -10.37
C ASN A 140 4.16 6.36 -9.75
N ILE A 141 3.86 5.08 -9.50
CA ILE A 141 4.84 4.12 -9.01
C ILE A 141 5.64 3.42 -10.10
N SER A 142 5.30 3.65 -11.37
CA SER A 142 6.06 3.11 -12.50
C SER A 142 7.54 3.52 -12.41
N GLY A 143 8.45 2.57 -12.64
CA GLY A 143 9.90 2.80 -12.57
C GLY A 143 10.48 2.96 -11.16
N ILE A 144 9.70 2.78 -10.09
CA ILE A 144 10.25 2.66 -8.74
C ILE A 144 10.85 1.26 -8.57
N GLU A 145 12.08 1.17 -8.09
CA GLU A 145 12.68 -0.09 -7.65
C GLU A 145 12.24 -0.41 -6.22
N PHE A 146 11.47 -1.49 -6.05
CA PHE A 146 11.01 -1.93 -4.73
C PHE A 146 11.93 -2.99 -4.12
N ARG A 147 12.33 -2.80 -2.85
CA ARG A 147 13.21 -3.69 -2.08
C ARG A 147 12.58 -4.03 -0.72
N SER A 148 12.73 -5.25 -0.24
CA SER A 148 12.37 -5.73 1.11
C SER A 148 13.61 -6.13 1.90
#